data_6b1e61799c8a2e8dd3c2e2a246f62b13
#
_entry.id   6b1e61799c8a2e8dd3c2e2a246f62b13
#
_cell.length_a   1.000
_cell.length_b   1.000
_cell.length_c   1.000
_cell.angle_alpha   90.00
_cell.angle_beta   90.00
_cell.angle_gamma   90.00
#
_symmetry.space_group_name_H-M   'P 1'
#
loop_
_entity.id
_entity.type
_entity.pdbx_description
1 polymer ?
#
loop_
_entity_poly.entity_id
_entity_poly.type
_entity_poly.pdbx_seq_one_letter_code
_entity_poly.pdbx_strand_id
1 'polypeptide(L)'
;MSSSIRSQIGALEEAFEERPEGLVRHVQRVLIEALDLARRYDVDPERVELATWGHDLFRSFTPEDQLRLAIEVGLPIDAADRADPVLLHGPIAAATLRERFEVTDEEALAAVRDHTLGAPEMPMLAKVILLADKFEKRKRDRTPVMKEIRRLAWRDLDLALLCWADWKWLQEREHGWQTHPSAWAARVRWVAEHHRELAMPGREERPTEF
;
A
#
# COMPACT_ATOMS: atom_id res chain seq x y z
N MET A 1 -26.46 -13.28 4.27
CA MET A 1 -25.49 -13.75 5.29
C MET A 1 -24.13 -13.25 4.86
N SER A 2 -23.41 -12.51 5.70
CA SER A 2 -22.06 -12.05 5.34
C SER A 2 -21.16 -13.27 5.10
N SER A 3 -20.44 -13.26 4.00
CA SER A 3 -19.44 -14.27 3.63
C SER A 3 -18.32 -14.29 4.69
N SER A 4 -17.84 -15.48 5.09
CA SER A 4 -16.71 -15.53 6.01
C SER A 4 -15.42 -15.04 5.35
N ILE A 5 -14.48 -14.50 6.13
CA ILE A 5 -13.20 -14.01 5.60
C ILE A 5 -12.45 -15.10 4.80
N ARG A 6 -12.51 -16.35 5.22
CA ARG A 6 -11.93 -17.50 4.50
C ARG A 6 -12.59 -17.76 3.16
N SER A 7 -13.91 -17.59 3.07
CA SER A 7 -14.63 -17.70 1.80
C SER A 7 -14.26 -16.56 0.85
N GLN A 8 -14.06 -15.35 1.38
CA GLN A 8 -13.62 -14.18 0.59
C GLN A 8 -12.20 -14.37 0.06
N ILE A 9 -11.29 -14.88 0.90
CA ILE A 9 -9.91 -15.20 0.47
C ILE A 9 -9.92 -16.26 -0.64
N GLY A 10 -10.66 -17.35 -0.47
CA GLY A 10 -10.76 -18.41 -1.50
C GLY A 10 -11.30 -17.88 -2.84
N ALA A 11 -12.31 -17.01 -2.80
CA ALA A 11 -12.84 -16.38 -4.02
C ALA A 11 -11.83 -15.42 -4.68
N LEU A 12 -10.99 -14.74 -3.90
CA LEU A 12 -9.91 -13.92 -4.44
C LEU A 12 -8.80 -14.77 -5.06
N GLU A 13 -8.40 -15.87 -4.42
CA GLU A 13 -7.42 -16.82 -4.98
C GLU A 13 -7.90 -17.37 -6.33
N GLU A 14 -9.16 -17.77 -6.44
CA GLU A 14 -9.79 -18.22 -7.68
C GLU A 14 -9.77 -17.11 -8.76
N ALA A 15 -10.04 -15.85 -8.38
CA ALA A 15 -9.98 -14.71 -9.30
C ALA A 15 -8.55 -14.45 -9.82
N PHE A 16 -7.52 -14.93 -9.11
CA PHE A 16 -6.12 -14.84 -9.55
C PHE A 16 -5.70 -15.96 -10.50
N GLU A 17 -6.44 -17.04 -10.65
CA GLU A 17 -6.11 -18.15 -11.58
C GLU A 17 -6.02 -17.66 -13.04
N GLU A 18 -6.80 -16.65 -13.39
CA GLU A 18 -6.78 -16.02 -14.73
C GLU A 18 -5.74 -14.90 -14.88
N ARG A 19 -4.98 -14.57 -13.83
CA ARG A 19 -3.98 -13.50 -13.85
C ARG A 19 -2.62 -14.01 -14.31
N PRO A 20 -1.76 -13.12 -14.86
CA PRO A 20 -0.41 -13.50 -15.24
C PRO A 20 0.35 -14.16 -14.08
N GLU A 21 0.98 -15.29 -14.31
CA GLU A 21 1.73 -16.06 -13.29
C GLU A 21 2.76 -15.21 -12.53
N GLY A 22 3.35 -14.21 -13.21
CA GLY A 22 4.28 -13.26 -12.60
C GLY A 22 3.64 -12.40 -11.51
N LEU A 23 2.35 -12.04 -11.67
CA LEU A 23 1.57 -11.29 -10.70
C LEU A 23 1.18 -12.19 -9.52
N VAL A 24 0.73 -13.41 -9.78
CA VAL A 24 0.43 -14.39 -8.71
C VAL A 24 1.66 -14.60 -7.82
N ARG A 25 2.83 -14.85 -8.42
CA ARG A 25 4.09 -14.98 -7.66
C ARG A 25 4.47 -13.71 -6.91
N HIS A 26 4.13 -12.52 -7.43
CA HIS A 26 4.33 -11.27 -6.70
C HIS A 26 3.48 -11.23 -5.43
N VAL A 27 2.16 -11.44 -5.55
CA VAL A 27 1.23 -11.46 -4.41
C VAL A 27 1.67 -12.46 -3.34
N GLN A 28 2.09 -13.67 -3.74
CA GLN A 28 2.61 -14.68 -2.79
C GLN A 28 3.87 -14.20 -2.04
N ARG A 29 4.78 -13.48 -2.70
CA ARG A 29 5.96 -12.90 -2.02
C ARG A 29 5.58 -11.75 -1.09
N VAL A 30 4.60 -10.93 -1.48
CA VAL A 30 4.05 -9.88 -0.62
C VAL A 30 3.41 -10.49 0.62
N LEU A 31 2.64 -11.59 0.47
CA LEU A 31 2.01 -12.29 1.58
C LEU A 31 3.03 -12.74 2.64
N ILE A 32 4.15 -13.31 2.21
CA ILE A 32 5.22 -13.73 3.13
C ILE A 32 5.73 -12.54 3.96
N GLU A 33 6.04 -11.41 3.33
CA GLU A 33 6.53 -10.21 4.01
C GLU A 33 5.45 -9.58 4.90
N ALA A 34 4.19 -9.56 4.43
CA ALA A 34 3.07 -8.99 5.17
C ALA A 34 2.76 -9.80 6.43
N LEU A 35 2.77 -11.15 6.35
CA LEU A 35 2.59 -12.02 7.52
C LEU A 35 3.75 -11.92 8.52
N ASP A 36 4.99 -11.70 8.03
CA ASP A 36 6.12 -11.45 8.90
C ASP A 36 5.95 -10.15 9.70
N LEU A 37 5.56 -9.05 9.04
CA LEU A 37 5.25 -7.79 9.71
C LEU A 37 4.03 -7.89 10.62
N ALA A 38 2.98 -8.60 10.18
CA ALA A 38 1.76 -8.82 10.96
C ALA A 38 2.07 -9.43 12.33
N ARG A 39 2.92 -10.46 12.38
CA ARG A 39 3.39 -11.06 13.64
C ARG A 39 4.14 -10.07 14.52
N ARG A 40 4.90 -9.15 13.94
CA ARG A 40 5.65 -8.14 14.68
C ARG A 40 4.77 -7.06 15.28
N TYR A 41 3.67 -6.72 14.61
CA TYR A 41 2.77 -5.61 14.96
C TYR A 41 1.39 -6.05 15.46
N ASP A 42 1.22 -7.35 15.76
CA ASP A 42 -0.01 -7.95 16.28
C ASP A 42 -1.24 -7.65 15.40
N VAL A 43 -1.06 -7.82 14.08
CA VAL A 43 -2.14 -7.67 13.09
C VAL A 43 -2.72 -9.04 12.75
N ASP A 44 -4.03 -9.13 12.66
CA ASP A 44 -4.75 -10.36 12.34
C ASP A 44 -4.28 -10.95 10.99
N PRO A 45 -3.75 -12.18 10.96
CA PRO A 45 -3.22 -12.80 9.76
C PRO A 45 -4.28 -13.06 8.68
N GLU A 46 -5.55 -13.33 9.02
CA GLU A 46 -6.60 -13.52 8.02
C GLU A 46 -6.95 -12.21 7.31
N ARG A 47 -6.94 -11.10 8.04
CA ARG A 47 -7.13 -9.76 7.46
C ARG A 47 -5.95 -9.37 6.54
N VAL A 48 -4.72 -9.73 6.94
CA VAL A 48 -3.51 -9.53 6.12
C VAL A 48 -3.60 -10.35 4.83
N GLU A 49 -4.00 -11.60 4.91
CA GLU A 49 -4.16 -12.48 3.76
C GLU A 49 -5.22 -11.94 2.78
N LEU A 50 -6.40 -11.55 3.30
CA LEU A 50 -7.47 -10.93 2.51
C LEU A 50 -6.98 -9.67 1.77
N ALA A 51 -6.36 -8.74 2.49
CA ALA A 51 -5.87 -7.50 1.91
C ALA A 51 -4.73 -7.73 0.90
N THR A 52 -3.87 -8.72 1.17
CA THR A 52 -2.78 -9.08 0.25
C THR A 52 -3.31 -9.68 -1.05
N TRP A 53 -4.26 -10.60 -1.01
CA TRP A 53 -4.89 -11.12 -2.23
C TRP A 53 -5.68 -10.05 -2.97
N GLY A 54 -6.26 -9.07 -2.27
CA GLY A 54 -7.04 -8.01 -2.88
C GLY A 54 -6.23 -6.91 -3.56
N HIS A 55 -5.01 -6.56 -3.06
CA HIS A 55 -4.35 -5.30 -3.39
C HIS A 55 -4.04 -5.10 -4.88
N ASP A 56 -3.62 -6.13 -5.57
CA ASP A 56 -3.17 -6.10 -6.97
C ASP A 56 -4.13 -6.79 -7.94
N LEU A 57 -5.41 -6.99 -7.55
CA LEU A 57 -6.43 -7.71 -8.36
C LEU A 57 -6.57 -7.13 -9.77
N PHE A 58 -6.40 -5.83 -9.95
CA PHE A 58 -6.50 -5.12 -11.23
C PHE A 58 -5.15 -4.61 -11.76
N ARG A 59 -4.03 -4.99 -11.17
CA ARG A 59 -2.70 -4.47 -11.52
C ARG A 59 -2.25 -4.81 -12.95
N SER A 60 -2.72 -5.92 -13.50
CA SER A 60 -2.39 -6.37 -14.87
C SER A 60 -3.31 -5.82 -15.97
N PHE A 61 -4.31 -5.03 -15.61
CA PHE A 61 -5.20 -4.40 -16.58
C PHE A 61 -4.52 -3.24 -17.31
N THR A 62 -4.96 -2.95 -18.54
CA THR A 62 -4.44 -1.82 -19.30
C THR A 62 -4.84 -0.49 -18.64
N PRO A 63 -4.10 0.62 -18.87
CA PRO A 63 -4.48 1.93 -18.37
C PRO A 63 -5.90 2.34 -18.78
N GLU A 64 -6.31 2.02 -20.01
CA GLU A 64 -7.65 2.28 -20.56
C GLU A 64 -8.73 1.50 -19.79
N ASP A 65 -8.48 0.21 -19.53
CA ASP A 65 -9.41 -0.62 -18.75
C ASP A 65 -9.49 -0.16 -17.31
N GLN A 66 -8.39 0.23 -16.69
CA GLN A 66 -8.39 0.76 -15.32
C GLN A 66 -9.21 2.06 -15.24
N LEU A 67 -9.04 2.97 -16.19
CA LEU A 67 -9.83 4.20 -16.23
C LEU A 67 -11.32 3.92 -16.41
N ARG A 68 -11.66 2.99 -17.33
CA ARG A 68 -13.05 2.57 -17.56
C ARG A 68 -13.67 1.94 -16.30
N LEU A 69 -12.96 1.02 -15.67
CA LEU A 69 -13.42 0.37 -14.43
C LEU A 69 -13.58 1.36 -13.28
N ALA A 70 -12.67 2.32 -13.13
CA ALA A 70 -12.78 3.36 -12.10
C ALA A 70 -14.05 4.20 -12.28
N ILE A 71 -14.42 4.52 -13.53
CA ILE A 71 -15.68 5.21 -13.85
C ILE A 71 -16.88 4.32 -13.52
N GLU A 72 -16.84 3.04 -13.91
CA GLU A 72 -17.92 2.07 -13.66
C GLU A 72 -18.23 1.88 -12.17
N VAL A 73 -17.19 1.85 -11.31
CA VAL A 73 -17.35 1.74 -9.85
C VAL A 73 -17.53 3.11 -9.16
N GLY A 74 -17.69 4.19 -9.92
CA GLY A 74 -18.03 5.51 -9.39
C GLY A 74 -16.92 6.22 -8.63
N LEU A 75 -15.63 5.91 -8.89
CA LEU A 75 -14.52 6.59 -8.24
C LEU A 75 -14.38 8.04 -8.74
N PRO A 76 -14.05 8.98 -7.85
CA PRO A 76 -13.61 10.30 -8.27
C PRO A 76 -12.26 10.17 -9.01
N ILE A 77 -12.16 10.77 -10.19
CA ILE A 77 -10.97 10.69 -11.03
C ILE A 77 -10.48 12.10 -11.30
N ASP A 78 -9.28 12.42 -10.84
CA ASP A 78 -8.64 13.71 -11.05
C ASP A 78 -7.70 13.73 -12.29
N ALA A 79 -6.97 14.82 -12.46
CA ALA A 79 -6.04 14.97 -13.59
C ALA A 79 -4.80 14.07 -13.42
N ALA A 80 -4.37 13.79 -12.19
CA ALA A 80 -3.21 12.93 -11.92
C ALA A 80 -3.56 11.46 -12.19
N ASP A 81 -4.77 11.03 -11.81
CA ASP A 81 -5.30 9.69 -12.13
C ASP A 81 -5.40 9.46 -13.63
N ARG A 82 -5.82 10.48 -14.40
CA ARG A 82 -5.89 10.40 -15.86
C ARG A 82 -4.52 10.36 -16.52
N ALA A 83 -3.52 10.99 -15.91
CA ALA A 83 -2.14 10.99 -16.40
C ALA A 83 -1.44 9.63 -16.15
N ASP A 84 -1.79 8.94 -15.06
CA ASP A 84 -1.28 7.61 -14.71
C ASP A 84 -2.40 6.70 -14.17
N PRO A 85 -3.29 6.18 -15.03
CA PRO A 85 -4.43 5.36 -14.61
C PRO A 85 -4.04 4.08 -13.88
N VAL A 86 -2.78 3.64 -14.01
CA VAL A 86 -2.27 2.47 -13.29
C VAL A 86 -2.36 2.65 -11.77
N LEU A 87 -2.36 3.88 -11.27
CA LEU A 87 -2.52 4.18 -9.84
C LEU A 87 -3.94 3.89 -9.31
N LEU A 88 -4.92 3.73 -10.20
CA LEU A 88 -6.31 3.43 -9.85
C LEU A 88 -6.56 1.96 -9.48
N HIS A 89 -5.61 1.02 -9.74
CA HIS A 89 -5.85 -0.41 -9.48
C HIS A 89 -6.23 -0.71 -8.03
N GLY A 90 -5.60 -0.05 -7.05
CA GLY A 90 -5.93 -0.22 -5.64
C GLY A 90 -7.34 0.27 -5.29
N PRO A 91 -7.71 1.53 -5.61
CA PRO A 91 -9.07 2.04 -5.44
C PRO A 91 -10.14 1.18 -6.14
N ILE A 92 -9.91 0.74 -7.39
CA ILE A 92 -10.82 -0.17 -8.12
C ILE A 92 -10.97 -1.49 -7.37
N ALA A 93 -9.85 -2.07 -6.91
CA ALA A 93 -9.86 -3.32 -6.15
C ALA A 93 -10.68 -3.18 -4.87
N ALA A 94 -10.47 -2.12 -4.08
CA ALA A 94 -11.20 -1.90 -2.84
C ALA A 94 -12.72 -1.77 -3.08
N ALA A 95 -13.15 -1.01 -4.10
CA ALA A 95 -14.55 -0.92 -4.48
C ALA A 95 -15.12 -2.29 -4.89
N THR A 96 -14.37 -3.05 -5.70
CA THR A 96 -14.77 -4.38 -6.14
C THR A 96 -14.85 -5.38 -4.99
N LEU A 97 -13.90 -5.34 -4.04
CA LEU A 97 -13.93 -6.18 -2.84
C LEU A 97 -15.20 -5.92 -2.03
N ARG A 98 -15.58 -4.66 -1.86
CA ARG A 98 -16.82 -4.28 -1.17
C ARG A 98 -18.06 -4.83 -1.88
N GLU A 99 -18.16 -4.60 -3.17
CA GLU A 99 -19.40 -4.86 -3.92
C GLU A 99 -19.57 -6.32 -4.34
N ARG A 100 -18.49 -6.99 -4.77
CA ARG A 100 -18.55 -8.33 -5.34
C ARG A 100 -18.11 -9.45 -4.41
N PHE A 101 -17.18 -9.13 -3.47
CA PHE A 101 -16.67 -10.10 -2.48
C PHE A 101 -17.26 -9.87 -1.10
N GLU A 102 -18.21 -8.93 -0.97
CA GLU A 102 -18.92 -8.62 0.28
C GLU A 102 -17.99 -8.29 1.46
N VAL A 103 -16.81 -7.72 1.17
CA VAL A 103 -15.86 -7.29 2.20
C VAL A 103 -16.40 -6.04 2.89
N THR A 104 -16.63 -6.12 4.20
CA THR A 104 -17.14 -5.02 5.03
C THR A 104 -16.08 -4.49 6.00
N ASP A 105 -14.91 -5.09 6.06
CA ASP A 105 -13.79 -4.64 6.89
C ASP A 105 -13.16 -3.38 6.29
N GLU A 106 -13.45 -2.22 6.87
CA GLU A 106 -12.99 -0.91 6.39
C GLU A 106 -11.46 -0.77 6.42
N GLU A 107 -10.76 -1.40 7.38
CA GLU A 107 -9.30 -1.34 7.40
C GLU A 107 -8.67 -2.23 6.31
N ALA A 108 -9.27 -3.39 6.01
CA ALA A 108 -8.84 -4.22 4.90
C ALA A 108 -9.07 -3.51 3.55
N LEU A 109 -10.23 -2.86 3.38
CA LEU A 109 -10.52 -2.06 2.21
C LEU A 109 -9.57 -0.85 2.07
N ALA A 110 -9.25 -0.16 3.18
CA ALA A 110 -8.26 0.91 3.20
C ALA A 110 -6.86 0.38 2.84
N ALA A 111 -6.46 -0.79 3.35
CA ALA A 111 -5.19 -1.41 3.02
C ALA A 111 -5.05 -1.70 1.52
N VAL A 112 -6.11 -2.21 0.90
CA VAL A 112 -6.16 -2.45 -0.55
C VAL A 112 -6.14 -1.14 -1.33
N ARG A 113 -6.96 -0.15 -0.95
CA ARG A 113 -7.08 1.13 -1.65
C ARG A 113 -5.76 1.91 -1.65
N ASP A 114 -5.11 1.98 -0.49
CA ASP A 114 -4.03 2.94 -0.23
C ASP A 114 -2.62 2.34 -0.40
N HIS A 115 -2.49 1.06 -0.77
CA HIS A 115 -1.20 0.37 -0.81
C HIS A 115 -0.17 0.98 -1.79
N THR A 116 -0.63 1.74 -2.78
CA THR A 116 0.27 2.32 -3.81
C THR A 116 0.74 3.72 -3.45
N LEU A 117 -0.17 4.58 -3.02
CA LEU A 117 0.09 6.01 -2.78
C LEU A 117 0.22 6.34 -1.29
N GLY A 118 -0.33 5.50 -0.42
CA GLY A 118 -0.57 5.81 0.97
C GLY A 118 -1.76 6.73 1.17
N ALA A 119 -2.07 7.02 2.42
CA ALA A 119 -3.09 7.99 2.84
C ALA A 119 -2.60 8.78 4.06
N PRO A 120 -3.12 9.99 4.31
CA PRO A 120 -2.76 10.77 5.49
C PRO A 120 -2.95 10.02 6.81
N GLU A 121 -4.01 9.24 6.89
CA GLU A 121 -4.32 8.37 8.02
C GLU A 121 -4.40 6.93 7.53
N MET A 122 -3.58 6.06 8.11
CA MET A 122 -3.52 4.66 7.73
C MET A 122 -3.66 3.76 8.96
N PRO A 123 -4.60 2.80 8.95
CA PRO A 123 -4.62 1.75 9.96
C PRO A 123 -3.37 0.87 9.87
N MET A 124 -3.03 0.18 10.95
CA MET A 124 -1.84 -0.66 11.02
C MET A 124 -1.77 -1.68 9.87
N LEU A 125 -2.89 -2.31 9.55
CA LEU A 125 -3.03 -3.24 8.42
C LEU A 125 -2.61 -2.58 7.09
N ALA A 126 -3.05 -1.36 6.82
CA ALA A 126 -2.70 -0.66 5.58
C ALA A 126 -1.19 -0.32 5.50
N LYS A 127 -0.57 0.07 6.62
CA LYS A 127 0.88 0.30 6.71
C LYS A 127 1.67 -0.98 6.41
N VAL A 128 1.22 -2.11 6.97
CA VAL A 128 1.81 -3.44 6.75
C VAL A 128 1.75 -3.82 5.26
N ILE A 129 0.58 -3.73 4.64
CA ILE A 129 0.40 -4.11 3.23
C ILE A 129 1.22 -3.21 2.30
N LEU A 130 1.17 -1.88 2.49
CA LEU A 130 1.95 -0.95 1.68
C LEU A 130 3.43 -1.30 1.75
N LEU A 131 4.01 -1.41 2.94
CA LEU A 131 5.45 -1.68 3.07
C LEU A 131 5.84 -3.08 2.59
N ALA A 132 5.04 -4.10 2.87
CA ALA A 132 5.30 -5.46 2.39
C ALA A 132 5.38 -5.52 0.85
N ASP A 133 4.48 -4.82 0.14
CA ASP A 133 4.55 -4.69 -1.30
C ASP A 133 5.86 -4.00 -1.75
N LYS A 134 6.32 -2.96 -1.05
CA LYS A 134 7.53 -2.21 -1.48
C LYS A 134 8.81 -2.99 -1.27
N PHE A 135 8.89 -3.86 -0.27
CA PHE A 135 10.11 -4.62 -0.01
C PHE A 135 9.97 -6.15 -0.10
N GLU A 136 9.00 -6.65 -0.90
CA GLU A 136 9.03 -8.08 -1.25
C GLU A 136 10.38 -8.46 -1.89
N LYS A 137 10.76 -9.72 -1.80
CA LYS A 137 12.13 -10.18 -2.09
C LYS A 137 12.70 -9.65 -3.41
N ARG A 138 11.92 -9.70 -4.49
CA ARG A 138 12.40 -9.28 -5.83
C ARG A 138 12.64 -7.77 -5.92
N LYS A 139 11.82 -6.96 -5.24
CA LYS A 139 12.02 -5.50 -5.16
C LYS A 139 13.27 -5.17 -4.35
N ARG A 140 13.49 -5.83 -3.21
CA ARG A 140 14.73 -5.66 -2.41
C ARG A 140 15.99 -6.01 -3.19
N ASP A 141 15.94 -7.07 -3.98
CA ASP A 141 17.11 -7.50 -4.76
C ASP A 141 17.48 -6.48 -5.85
N ARG A 142 16.51 -5.74 -6.38
CA ARG A 142 16.69 -4.70 -7.40
C ARG A 142 16.97 -3.31 -6.84
N THR A 143 16.49 -3.02 -5.64
CA THR A 143 16.53 -1.68 -5.03
C THR A 143 17.12 -1.78 -3.62
N PRO A 144 18.45 -1.60 -3.46
CA PRO A 144 19.14 -1.86 -2.19
C PRO A 144 18.57 -1.09 -0.99
N VAL A 145 18.10 0.16 -1.17
CA VAL A 145 17.50 0.96 -0.10
C VAL A 145 16.28 0.27 0.52
N MET A 146 15.57 -0.57 -0.22
CA MET A 146 14.44 -1.33 0.32
C MET A 146 14.86 -2.34 1.39
N LYS A 147 16.11 -2.78 1.43
CA LYS A 147 16.65 -3.62 2.52
C LYS A 147 16.75 -2.83 3.81
N GLU A 148 17.18 -1.57 3.71
CA GLU A 148 17.31 -0.70 4.89
C GLU A 148 15.93 -0.26 5.40
N ILE A 149 15.02 0.11 4.50
CA ILE A 149 13.63 0.44 4.88
C ILE A 149 12.95 -0.77 5.54
N ARG A 150 13.18 -1.99 5.04
CA ARG A 150 12.68 -3.21 5.69
C ARG A 150 13.25 -3.39 7.10
N ARG A 151 14.54 -3.19 7.32
CA ARG A 151 15.14 -3.26 8.67
C ARG A 151 14.52 -2.24 9.61
N LEU A 152 14.27 -1.03 9.10
CA LEU A 152 13.62 0.02 9.85
C LEU A 152 12.18 -0.37 10.21
N ALA A 153 11.42 -0.93 9.26
CA ALA A 153 10.05 -1.39 9.48
C ALA A 153 9.91 -2.43 10.60
N TRP A 154 10.95 -3.21 10.90
CA TRP A 154 10.96 -4.13 12.04
C TRP A 154 11.08 -3.43 13.40
N ARG A 155 11.46 -2.16 13.43
CA ARG A 155 11.66 -1.36 14.65
C ARG A 155 10.58 -0.29 14.78
N ASP A 156 10.29 0.39 13.67
CA ASP A 156 9.41 1.54 13.60
C ASP A 156 8.75 1.60 12.21
N LEU A 157 7.47 1.23 12.15
CA LEU A 157 6.72 1.12 10.90
C LEU A 157 6.43 2.51 10.29
N ASP A 158 6.16 3.50 11.15
CA ASP A 158 5.85 4.86 10.71
C ASP A 158 7.07 5.57 10.15
N LEU A 159 8.23 5.41 10.80
CA LEU A 159 9.48 5.91 10.27
C LEU A 159 9.88 5.22 8.96
N ALA A 160 9.60 3.92 8.81
CA ALA A 160 9.84 3.19 7.56
C ALA A 160 8.95 3.71 6.41
N LEU A 161 7.68 4.04 6.70
CA LEU A 161 6.77 4.66 5.73
C LEU A 161 7.29 6.03 5.29
N LEU A 162 7.72 6.85 6.23
CA LEU A 162 8.28 8.17 5.93
C LEU A 162 9.55 8.06 5.08
N CYS A 163 10.49 7.17 5.45
CA CYS A 163 11.71 6.94 4.68
C CYS A 163 11.41 6.43 3.27
N TRP A 164 10.40 5.55 3.11
CA TRP A 164 9.96 5.12 1.80
C TRP A 164 9.37 6.27 0.98
N ALA A 165 8.52 7.10 1.57
CA ALA A 165 7.89 8.23 0.89
C ALA A 165 8.94 9.28 0.46
N ASP A 166 9.94 9.55 1.30
CA ASP A 166 11.05 10.45 0.97
C ASP A 166 11.89 9.92 -0.18
N TRP A 167 12.25 8.62 -0.13
CA TRP A 167 12.97 7.97 -1.23
C TRP A 167 12.16 8.00 -2.52
N LYS A 168 10.86 7.66 -2.48
CA LYS A 168 9.97 7.69 -3.65
C LYS A 168 9.91 9.09 -4.25
N TRP A 169 9.72 10.12 -3.42
CA TRP A 169 9.68 11.51 -3.88
C TRP A 169 10.99 11.94 -4.54
N LEU A 170 12.15 11.55 -3.99
CA LEU A 170 13.44 11.82 -4.61
C LEU A 170 13.56 11.16 -5.99
N GLN A 171 13.12 9.90 -6.13
CA GLN A 171 13.10 9.21 -7.43
C GLN A 171 12.18 9.93 -8.43
N GLU A 172 11.01 10.37 -8.01
CA GLU A 172 10.09 11.14 -8.85
C GLU A 172 10.75 12.44 -9.34
N ARG A 173 11.47 13.16 -8.46
CA ARG A 173 12.20 14.37 -8.82
C ARG A 173 13.37 14.10 -9.79
N GLU A 174 14.12 13.05 -9.54
CA GLU A 174 15.27 12.66 -10.36
C GLU A 174 14.87 12.28 -11.79
N HIS A 175 13.72 11.59 -11.95
CA HIS A 175 13.21 11.17 -13.25
C HIS A 175 12.27 12.18 -13.92
N GLY A 176 11.97 13.30 -13.30
CA GLY A 176 11.02 14.29 -13.80
C GLY A 176 9.56 13.83 -13.75
N TRP A 177 9.24 12.81 -12.93
CA TRP A 177 7.87 12.35 -12.75
C TRP A 177 7.09 13.28 -11.84
N GLN A 178 5.78 13.33 -12.03
CA GLN A 178 4.89 14.10 -11.17
C GLN A 178 4.58 13.29 -9.91
N THR A 179 4.64 13.96 -8.75
CA THR A 179 4.14 13.38 -7.50
C THR A 179 2.61 13.45 -7.49
N HIS A 180 1.96 12.32 -7.24
CA HIS A 180 0.50 12.28 -7.10
C HIS A 180 0.05 13.09 -5.88
N PRO A 181 -1.03 13.91 -5.96
CA PRO A 181 -1.51 14.73 -4.84
C PRO A 181 -1.78 13.93 -3.56
N SER A 182 -2.37 12.72 -3.68
CA SER A 182 -2.62 11.84 -2.53
C SER A 182 -1.33 11.37 -1.85
N ALA A 183 -0.30 11.00 -2.63
CA ALA A 183 1.00 10.61 -2.08
C ALA A 183 1.69 11.78 -1.37
N TRP A 184 1.56 12.99 -1.92
CA TRP A 184 2.06 14.21 -1.29
C TRP A 184 1.34 14.52 0.03
N ALA A 185 0.01 14.43 0.06
CA ALA A 185 -0.79 14.64 1.26
C ALA A 185 -0.45 13.64 2.37
N ALA A 186 -0.29 12.35 2.02
CA ALA A 186 0.16 11.31 2.93
C ALA A 186 1.54 11.65 3.54
N ARG A 187 2.51 11.97 2.70
CA ARG A 187 3.87 12.33 3.13
C ARG A 187 3.88 13.54 4.05
N VAL A 188 3.15 14.61 3.70
CA VAL A 188 3.06 15.83 4.55
C VAL A 188 2.50 15.50 5.93
N ARG A 189 1.47 14.66 6.00
CA ARG A 189 0.89 14.23 7.27
C ARG A 189 1.89 13.45 8.11
N TRP A 190 2.58 12.47 7.52
CA TRP A 190 3.56 11.64 8.22
C TRP A 190 4.78 12.45 8.70
N VAL A 191 5.25 13.42 7.92
CA VAL A 191 6.28 14.37 8.37
C VAL A 191 5.80 15.16 9.58
N ALA A 192 4.57 15.68 9.56
CA ALA A 192 4.03 16.47 10.67
C ALA A 192 3.85 15.63 11.96
N GLU A 193 3.52 14.35 11.83
CA GLU A 193 3.43 13.42 12.96
C GLU A 193 4.81 13.11 13.54
N HIS A 194 5.79 12.85 12.68
CA HIS A 194 7.17 12.62 13.12
C HIS A 194 7.75 13.84 13.83
N HIS A 195 7.48 15.07 13.35
CA HIS A 195 7.89 16.30 14.04
C HIS A 195 7.25 16.44 15.43
N ARG A 196 5.98 16.07 15.60
CA ARG A 196 5.32 16.08 16.91
C ARG A 196 5.98 15.13 17.90
N GLU A 197 6.36 13.94 17.44
CA GLU A 197 7.08 12.97 18.26
C GLU A 197 8.48 13.47 18.66
N LEU A 198 9.18 14.15 17.75
CA LEU A 198 10.48 14.78 18.03
C LEU A 198 10.38 15.94 19.03
N ALA A 199 9.24 16.63 19.05
CA ALA A 199 8.98 17.74 19.97
C ALA A 199 8.55 17.29 21.38
N MET A 200 8.44 15.99 21.66
CA MET A 200 8.10 15.48 22.99
C MET A 200 9.20 15.81 24.02
N PRO A 201 8.80 16.18 25.26
CA PRO A 201 9.78 16.50 26.32
C PRO A 201 10.77 15.35 26.54
N GLY A 202 12.08 15.66 26.54
CA GLY A 202 13.15 14.71 26.79
C GLY A 202 13.91 14.20 25.55
N ARG A 203 13.55 14.63 24.34
CA ARG A 203 14.43 14.47 23.17
C ARG A 203 15.35 15.69 23.04
N GLU A 204 16.64 15.44 22.89
CA GLU A 204 17.63 16.50 22.62
C GLU A 204 17.29 17.24 21.32
N GLU A 205 17.30 18.56 21.37
CA GLU A 205 17.17 19.39 20.18
C GLU A 205 18.34 19.09 19.22
N ARG A 206 18.05 19.02 17.92
CA ARG A 206 19.12 18.89 16.94
C ARG A 206 20.02 20.11 17.01
N PRO A 207 21.35 19.94 16.91
CA PRO A 207 22.26 21.06 16.73
C PRO A 207 21.80 21.90 15.52
N THR A 208 21.64 23.19 15.71
CA THR A 208 21.24 24.14 14.66
C THR A 208 22.43 24.58 13.79
N GLU A 209 23.50 23.82 13.75
CA GLU A 209 24.66 24.10 12.92
C GLU A 209 24.49 23.48 11.53
N PHE A 210 24.20 24.34 10.55
CA PHE A 210 24.48 24.12 9.15
C PHE A 210 25.62 25.06 8.73
#